data_7634db6c19d63a78ea0999e0f1fb8f1d
#
_entry.id   7634db6c19d63a78ea0999e0f1fb8f1d
#
_cell.length_a   1.000
_cell.length_b   1.000
_cell.length_c   1.000
_cell.angle_alpha   90.00
_cell.angle_beta   90.00
_cell.angle_gamma   90.00
#
_symmetry.space_group_name_H-M   'P 1'
#
loop_
_entity.id
_entity.type
_entity.pdbx_description
1 polymer ?
#
loop_
_entity_poly.entity_id
_entity_poly.type
_entity_poly.pdbx_seq_one_letter_code
_entity_poly.pdbx_strand_id
1 'polypeptide(L)'
;RQREFELEATADQLAETASLSRRMLVNVEQGSANPSVATLLRLAQALGLGLPELVEPPRTGDVTVTSSGTAPVLWRGDAGGIAALVASAKTPDVLELWTWTMHPGESRESDAHPAGARELVHVVSGALALVVDGDTQVLSAGDAASFPGDRPHAYRAAGDEPVTFTLTVFEPAP
;
A
#
# COMPACT_ATOMS: atom_id res chain seq x y z
N ARG A 1 10.71 -2.24 9.70
CA ARG A 1 12.06 -2.72 9.25
C ARG A 1 11.98 -3.56 7.96
N GLN A 2 11.04 -4.50 7.84
CA GLN A 2 10.96 -5.37 6.65
C GLN A 2 10.41 -4.61 5.42
N ARG A 3 9.43 -3.72 5.59
CA ARG A 3 8.93 -2.83 4.51
C ARG A 3 9.95 -1.76 4.10
N GLU A 4 10.69 -1.19 5.04
CA GLU A 4 11.81 -0.29 4.72
C GLU A 4 12.87 -1.04 3.91
N PHE A 5 13.16 -2.31 4.26
CA PHE A 5 14.14 -3.13 3.54
C PHE A 5 13.69 -3.49 2.12
N GLU A 6 12.40 -3.78 1.91
CA GLU A 6 11.84 -4.08 0.58
C GLU A 6 11.70 -2.82 -0.29
N LEU A 7 11.34 -1.68 0.28
CA LEU A 7 11.32 -0.38 -0.42
C LEU A 7 12.74 0.11 -0.70
N GLU A 8 13.68 -0.10 0.20
CA GLU A 8 15.10 0.21 -0.02
C GLU A 8 15.70 -0.69 -1.12
N ALA A 9 15.40 -1.99 -1.11
CA ALA A 9 15.84 -2.91 -2.15
C ALA A 9 15.27 -2.55 -3.52
N THR A 10 14.00 -2.13 -3.60
CA THR A 10 13.36 -1.69 -4.85
C THR A 10 13.92 -0.34 -5.33
N ALA A 11 14.22 0.59 -4.44
CA ALA A 11 14.81 1.87 -4.79
C ALA A 11 16.25 1.71 -5.30
N ASP A 12 17.04 0.82 -4.70
CA ASP A 12 18.39 0.52 -5.16
C ASP A 12 18.39 -0.18 -6.52
N GLN A 13 17.50 -1.13 -6.73
CA GLN A 13 17.32 -1.81 -8.02
C GLN A 13 16.87 -0.83 -9.11
N LEU A 14 15.93 0.07 -8.81
CA LEU A 14 15.48 1.09 -9.76
C LEU A 14 16.61 2.07 -10.09
N ALA A 15 17.37 2.51 -9.09
CA ALA A 15 18.51 3.40 -9.30
C ALA A 15 19.57 2.74 -10.19
N GLU A 16 19.89 1.47 -9.96
CA GLU A 16 20.82 0.69 -10.77
C GLU A 16 20.31 0.53 -12.22
N THR A 17 19.05 0.11 -12.39
CA THR A 17 18.42 -0.08 -13.71
C THR A 17 18.37 1.24 -14.50
N ALA A 18 18.04 2.34 -13.83
CA ALA A 18 18.02 3.68 -14.43
C ALA A 18 19.42 4.30 -14.60
N SER A 19 20.49 3.64 -14.13
CA SER A 19 21.85 4.19 -14.08
C SER A 19 21.91 5.55 -13.36
N LEU A 20 21.25 5.65 -12.21
CA LEU A 20 21.21 6.81 -11.33
C LEU A 20 21.81 6.47 -9.96
N SER A 21 22.24 7.48 -9.22
CA SER A 21 22.56 7.29 -7.82
C SER A 21 21.27 7.20 -7.01
N ARG A 22 21.24 6.39 -5.94
CA ARG A 22 20.11 6.32 -5.00
C ARG A 22 19.72 7.72 -4.49
N ARG A 23 20.69 8.56 -4.17
CA ARG A 23 20.46 9.94 -3.72
C ARG A 23 19.69 10.78 -4.77
N MET A 24 20.01 10.61 -6.05
CA MET A 24 19.30 11.29 -7.13
C MET A 24 17.85 10.80 -7.20
N LEU A 25 17.62 9.49 -7.09
CA LEU A 25 16.28 8.91 -7.10
C LEU A 25 15.44 9.47 -5.93
N VAL A 26 15.96 9.41 -4.71
CA VAL A 26 15.28 9.96 -3.53
C VAL A 26 14.97 11.45 -3.67
N ASN A 27 15.92 12.24 -4.19
CA ASN A 27 15.69 13.67 -4.40
C ASN A 27 14.61 13.94 -5.45
N VAL A 28 14.50 13.10 -6.50
CA VAL A 28 13.44 13.20 -7.51
C VAL A 28 12.08 12.83 -6.89
N GLU A 29 12.01 11.75 -6.13
CA GLU A 29 10.78 11.33 -5.43
C GLU A 29 10.27 12.38 -4.45
N GLN A 30 11.17 13.05 -3.74
CA GLN A 30 10.84 14.12 -2.79
C GLN A 30 10.61 15.49 -3.46
N GLY A 31 10.71 15.59 -4.80
CA GLY A 31 10.59 16.87 -5.50
C GLY A 31 11.70 17.87 -5.17
N SER A 32 12.77 17.44 -4.49
CA SER A 32 13.89 18.29 -4.07
C SER A 32 15.00 18.43 -5.15
N ALA A 33 14.87 17.74 -6.28
CA ALA A 33 15.74 17.85 -7.44
C ALA A 33 14.96 18.27 -8.67
N ASN A 34 15.66 18.95 -9.60
CA ASN A 34 15.14 19.23 -10.94
C ASN A 34 15.84 18.29 -11.95
N PRO A 35 15.27 17.09 -12.22
CA PRO A 35 15.91 16.10 -13.07
C PRO A 35 15.92 16.58 -14.53
N SER A 36 17.00 16.26 -15.24
CA SER A 36 17.04 16.51 -16.69
C SER A 36 16.06 15.57 -17.42
N VAL A 37 15.64 15.96 -18.63
CA VAL A 37 14.82 15.08 -19.50
C VAL A 37 15.49 13.73 -19.72
N ALA A 38 16.82 13.70 -19.87
CA ALA A 38 17.58 12.46 -19.99
C ALA A 38 17.47 11.58 -18.74
N THR A 39 17.42 12.18 -17.55
CA THR A 39 17.19 11.47 -16.28
C THR A 39 15.78 10.89 -16.20
N LEU A 40 14.77 11.68 -16.58
CA LEU A 40 13.37 11.23 -16.62
C LEU A 40 13.16 10.10 -17.63
N LEU A 41 13.80 10.17 -18.82
CA LEU A 41 13.73 9.09 -19.82
C LEU A 41 14.31 7.77 -19.28
N ARG A 42 15.44 7.82 -18.56
CA ARG A 42 16.03 6.62 -17.95
C ARG A 42 15.13 6.04 -16.86
N LEU A 43 14.51 6.88 -16.05
CA LEU A 43 13.52 6.44 -15.04
C LEU A 43 12.30 5.80 -15.71
N ALA A 44 11.73 6.45 -16.72
CA ALA A 44 10.60 5.92 -17.47
C ALA A 44 10.91 4.55 -18.08
N GLN A 45 12.07 4.40 -18.71
CA GLN A 45 12.53 3.11 -19.26
C GLN A 45 12.70 2.05 -18.18
N ALA A 46 13.31 2.39 -17.05
CA ALA A 46 13.50 1.45 -15.93
C ALA A 46 12.18 1.00 -15.30
N LEU A 47 11.15 1.87 -15.31
CA LEU A 47 9.80 1.58 -14.83
C LEU A 47 8.91 0.93 -15.89
N GLY A 48 9.36 0.82 -17.15
CA GLY A 48 8.54 0.32 -18.26
C GLY A 48 7.40 1.26 -18.67
N LEU A 49 7.56 2.57 -18.41
CA LEU A 49 6.56 3.61 -18.69
C LEU A 49 7.00 4.50 -19.85
N GLY A 50 6.04 5.19 -20.46
CA GLY A 50 6.33 6.32 -21.34
C GLY A 50 6.70 7.58 -20.55
N LEU A 51 7.51 8.49 -21.13
CA LEU A 51 7.83 9.77 -20.48
C LEU A 51 6.58 10.59 -20.11
N PRO A 52 5.52 10.67 -20.94
CA PRO A 52 4.28 11.33 -20.55
C PRO A 52 3.66 10.75 -19.27
N GLU A 53 3.60 9.44 -19.15
CA GLU A 53 3.05 8.75 -17.96
C GLU A 53 3.85 9.04 -16.68
N LEU A 54 5.14 9.33 -16.81
CA LEU A 54 6.00 9.68 -15.68
C LEU A 54 5.85 11.14 -15.23
N VAL A 55 5.55 12.07 -16.15
CA VAL A 55 5.60 13.52 -15.88
C VAL A 55 4.24 14.21 -15.94
N GLU A 56 3.22 13.57 -16.54
CA GLU A 56 1.87 14.10 -16.54
C GLU A 56 1.24 13.89 -15.15
N PRO A 57 0.57 14.92 -14.60
CA PRO A 57 -0.23 14.70 -13.42
C PRO A 57 -1.30 13.63 -13.75
N PRO A 58 -1.66 12.75 -12.80
CA PRO A 58 -2.72 11.79 -13.02
C PRO A 58 -3.97 12.52 -13.52
N ARG A 59 -4.56 12.01 -14.60
CA ARG A 59 -5.77 12.60 -15.19
C ARG A 59 -6.89 12.52 -14.16
N THR A 60 -7.23 13.66 -13.56
CA THR A 60 -8.38 13.78 -12.69
C THR A 60 -9.64 13.68 -13.55
N GLY A 61 -10.38 12.58 -13.41
CA GLY A 61 -11.65 12.37 -14.10
C GLY A 61 -11.80 11.06 -14.87
N ASP A 62 -10.73 10.31 -15.10
CA ASP A 62 -10.83 9.00 -15.76
C ASP A 62 -11.24 7.92 -14.75
N VAL A 63 -12.20 7.09 -15.14
CA VAL A 63 -12.57 5.89 -14.39
C VAL A 63 -11.53 4.81 -14.66
N THR A 64 -10.79 4.41 -13.61
CA THR A 64 -9.88 3.26 -13.69
C THR A 64 -10.59 2.03 -13.15
N VAL A 65 -10.63 0.96 -13.94
CA VAL A 65 -11.26 -0.31 -13.56
C VAL A 65 -10.19 -1.38 -13.38
N THR A 66 -10.09 -1.92 -12.18
CA THR A 66 -9.33 -3.15 -11.91
C THR A 66 -10.27 -4.34 -12.06
N SER A 67 -10.07 -5.15 -13.09
CA SER A 67 -10.90 -6.34 -13.31
C SER A 67 -10.69 -7.39 -12.22
N SER A 68 -11.72 -8.20 -11.96
CA SER A 68 -11.63 -9.28 -10.98
C SER A 68 -10.44 -10.20 -11.27
N GLY A 69 -9.64 -10.50 -10.26
CA GLY A 69 -8.47 -11.37 -10.34
C GLY A 69 -7.21 -10.73 -10.94
N THR A 70 -7.24 -9.45 -11.34
CA THR A 70 -6.06 -8.76 -11.90
C THR A 70 -5.36 -7.84 -10.91
N ALA A 71 -5.94 -7.63 -9.74
CA ALA A 71 -5.33 -6.80 -8.70
C ALA A 71 -3.98 -7.38 -8.24
N PRO A 72 -2.93 -6.55 -8.10
CA PRO A 72 -1.64 -7.01 -7.59
C PRO A 72 -1.77 -7.50 -6.15
N VAL A 73 -1.26 -8.69 -5.89
CA VAL A 73 -1.17 -9.27 -4.54
C VAL A 73 0.15 -8.81 -3.93
N LEU A 74 0.06 -7.99 -2.88
CA LEU A 74 1.22 -7.36 -2.24
C LEU A 74 1.58 -7.98 -0.88
N TRP A 75 0.72 -8.83 -0.34
CA TRP A 75 1.03 -9.65 0.82
C TRP A 75 0.53 -11.08 0.63
N ARG A 76 1.29 -12.04 1.15
CA ARG A 76 0.94 -13.45 1.21
C ARG A 76 1.26 -13.98 2.60
N GLY A 77 0.28 -14.64 3.20
CA GLY A 77 0.42 -15.35 4.45
C GLY A 77 0.91 -16.79 4.25
N ASP A 78 1.44 -17.38 5.31
CA ASP A 78 2.00 -18.75 5.28
C ASP A 78 0.94 -19.84 5.08
N ALA A 79 -0.31 -19.57 5.50
CA ALA A 79 -1.45 -20.47 5.31
C ALA A 79 -2.25 -20.18 4.01
N GLY A 80 -1.75 -19.32 3.15
CA GLY A 80 -2.35 -19.00 1.85
C GLY A 80 -3.18 -17.72 1.83
N GLY A 81 -3.20 -16.96 2.91
CA GLY A 81 -3.80 -15.64 2.95
C GLY A 81 -3.19 -14.68 1.94
N ILE A 82 -3.98 -13.72 1.50
CA ILE A 82 -3.55 -12.70 0.52
C ILE A 82 -4.10 -11.33 0.85
N ALA A 83 -3.33 -10.30 0.48
CA ALA A 83 -3.83 -8.93 0.37
C ALA A 83 -3.58 -8.40 -1.04
N ALA A 84 -4.62 -7.89 -1.67
CA ALA A 84 -4.56 -7.32 -3.01
C ALA A 84 -4.97 -5.85 -2.99
N LEU A 85 -4.18 -4.99 -3.64
CA LEU A 85 -4.51 -3.60 -3.86
C LEU A 85 -5.47 -3.49 -5.06
N VAL A 86 -6.75 -3.28 -4.80
CA VAL A 86 -7.79 -3.32 -5.83
C VAL A 86 -8.05 -1.96 -6.49
N ALA A 87 -7.78 -0.87 -5.79
CA ALA A 87 -7.85 0.48 -6.37
C ALA A 87 -6.93 1.43 -5.60
N SER A 88 -6.39 2.44 -6.26
CA SER A 88 -5.65 3.51 -5.62
C SER A 88 -5.82 4.83 -6.34
N ALA A 89 -5.75 5.93 -5.58
CA ALA A 89 -5.66 7.28 -6.10
C ALA A 89 -4.50 7.99 -5.38
N LYS A 90 -3.68 8.71 -6.14
CA LYS A 90 -2.52 9.45 -5.63
C LYS A 90 -2.56 10.86 -6.19
N THR A 91 -3.11 11.82 -5.48
CA THR A 91 -2.95 13.25 -5.82
C THR A 91 -3.77 14.14 -4.89
N PRO A 92 -3.18 15.02 -4.14
CA PRO A 92 -1.86 14.94 -3.52
C PRO A 92 -1.77 13.86 -2.45
N ASP A 93 -2.94 13.42 -1.92
CA ASP A 93 -3.07 12.40 -0.89
C ASP A 93 -3.04 11.01 -1.50
N VAL A 94 -2.64 10.02 -0.72
CA VAL A 94 -2.74 8.60 -1.10
C VAL A 94 -4.06 8.05 -0.55
N LEU A 95 -4.86 7.45 -1.43
CA LEU A 95 -6.05 6.70 -1.06
C LEU A 95 -5.97 5.31 -1.70
N GLU A 96 -6.03 4.28 -0.89
CA GLU A 96 -5.91 2.89 -1.32
C GLU A 96 -7.11 2.07 -0.85
N LEU A 97 -7.58 1.19 -1.71
CA LEU A 97 -8.59 0.18 -1.39
C LEU A 97 -7.99 -1.20 -1.56
N TRP A 98 -8.07 -1.99 -0.51
CA TRP A 98 -7.52 -3.34 -0.44
C TRP A 98 -8.61 -4.37 -0.19
N THR A 99 -8.39 -5.59 -0.68
CA THR A 99 -9.11 -6.78 -0.22
C THR A 99 -8.14 -7.72 0.45
N TRP A 100 -8.57 -8.29 1.58
CA TRP A 100 -7.79 -9.19 2.40
C TRP A 100 -8.53 -10.49 2.61
N THR A 101 -7.79 -11.59 2.55
CA THR A 101 -8.20 -12.89 3.08
C THR A 101 -7.08 -13.38 3.98
N MET A 102 -7.39 -13.73 5.23
CA MET A 102 -6.44 -14.30 6.16
C MET A 102 -7.01 -15.59 6.71
N HIS A 103 -6.18 -16.62 6.78
CA HIS A 103 -6.54 -17.91 7.37
C HIS A 103 -6.23 -17.93 8.86
N PRO A 104 -6.83 -18.87 9.63
CA PRO A 104 -6.57 -19.03 11.06
C PRO A 104 -5.07 -19.09 11.37
N GLY A 105 -4.64 -18.32 12.36
CA GLY A 105 -3.25 -18.19 12.77
C GLY A 105 -2.42 -17.18 11.98
N GLU A 106 -2.93 -16.64 10.88
CA GLU A 106 -2.24 -15.59 10.13
C GLU A 106 -2.41 -14.23 10.78
N SER A 107 -1.35 -13.43 10.69
CA SER A 107 -1.33 -12.05 11.15
C SER A 107 -0.50 -11.17 10.21
N ARG A 108 -0.83 -9.89 10.19
CA ARG A 108 -0.02 -8.84 9.55
C ARG A 108 0.19 -7.71 10.53
N GLU A 109 1.43 -7.49 10.90
CA GLU A 109 1.86 -6.32 11.67
C GLU A 109 2.17 -5.17 10.68
N SER A 110 1.76 -3.97 11.02
CA SER A 110 2.04 -2.75 10.26
C SER A 110 2.69 -1.72 11.18
N ASP A 111 3.79 -1.15 10.71
CA ASP A 111 4.37 0.04 11.35
C ASP A 111 3.41 1.24 11.17
N ALA A 112 3.63 2.29 11.95
CA ALA A 112 2.86 3.53 11.83
C ALA A 112 3.05 4.16 10.44
N HIS A 113 1.96 4.51 9.79
CA HIS A 113 1.93 5.32 8.58
C HIS A 113 2.32 6.79 8.87
N PRO A 114 2.47 7.66 7.86
CA PRO A 114 2.70 9.08 8.06
C PRO A 114 1.66 9.72 8.99
N ALA A 115 2.06 10.79 9.69
CA ALA A 115 1.19 11.49 10.63
C ALA A 115 -0.11 11.96 9.95
N GLY A 116 -1.24 11.69 10.59
CA GLY A 116 -2.57 12.00 10.04
C GLY A 116 -3.18 10.91 9.17
N ALA A 117 -2.47 9.81 8.94
CA ALA A 117 -3.02 8.66 8.23
C ALA A 117 -4.25 8.08 8.96
N ARG A 118 -5.20 7.59 8.19
CA ARG A 118 -6.44 6.98 8.65
C ARG A 118 -6.71 5.70 7.91
N GLU A 119 -7.28 4.73 8.63
CA GLU A 119 -7.73 3.49 8.02
C GLU A 119 -9.18 3.18 8.36
N LEU A 120 -9.85 2.56 7.40
CA LEU A 120 -11.22 2.07 7.53
C LEU A 120 -11.22 0.59 7.17
N VAL A 121 -11.72 -0.24 8.06
CA VAL A 121 -11.87 -1.68 7.84
C VAL A 121 -13.34 -2.07 7.88
N HIS A 122 -13.75 -2.97 6.98
CA HIS A 122 -15.07 -3.59 6.99
C HIS A 122 -14.91 -5.09 6.81
N VAL A 123 -15.39 -5.87 7.77
CA VAL A 123 -15.35 -7.33 7.75
C VAL A 123 -16.49 -7.87 6.89
N VAL A 124 -16.15 -8.62 5.84
CA VAL A 124 -17.11 -9.21 4.91
C VAL A 124 -17.55 -10.60 5.41
N SER A 125 -16.60 -11.40 5.92
CA SER A 125 -16.89 -12.75 6.47
C SER A 125 -15.83 -13.12 7.51
N GLY A 126 -16.18 -14.04 8.42
CA GLY A 126 -15.30 -14.46 9.50
C GLY A 126 -15.21 -13.43 10.63
N ALA A 127 -14.09 -13.46 11.36
CA ALA A 127 -13.81 -12.54 12.46
C ALA A 127 -12.37 -12.02 12.37
N LEU A 128 -12.19 -10.72 12.58
CA LEU A 128 -10.92 -10.02 12.55
C LEU A 128 -10.57 -9.49 13.94
N ALA A 129 -9.40 -9.82 14.47
CA ALA A 129 -8.82 -9.11 15.59
C ALA A 129 -7.97 -7.95 15.06
N LEU A 130 -8.46 -6.73 15.23
CA LEU A 130 -7.76 -5.49 14.95
C LEU A 130 -7.03 -5.05 16.22
N VAL A 131 -5.71 -4.86 16.10
CA VAL A 131 -4.87 -4.36 17.20
C VAL A 131 -4.38 -2.97 16.81
N VAL A 132 -4.61 -1.97 17.67
CA VAL A 132 -4.10 -0.60 17.46
C VAL A 132 -3.44 -0.14 18.74
N ASP A 133 -2.17 0.22 18.68
CA ASP A 133 -1.37 0.68 19.82
C ASP A 133 -1.43 -0.30 21.03
N GLY A 134 -1.53 -1.60 20.73
CA GLY A 134 -1.65 -2.69 21.72
C GLY A 134 -3.07 -3.05 22.16
N ASP A 135 -4.05 -2.20 21.92
CA ASP A 135 -5.46 -2.48 22.22
C ASP A 135 -6.08 -3.35 21.12
N THR A 136 -6.77 -4.42 21.51
CA THR A 136 -7.39 -5.37 20.59
C THR A 136 -8.90 -5.22 20.55
N GLN A 137 -9.45 -5.11 19.33
CA GLN A 137 -10.89 -5.16 19.08
C GLN A 137 -11.19 -6.35 18.15
N VAL A 138 -12.19 -7.16 18.49
CA VAL A 138 -12.64 -8.24 17.61
C VAL A 138 -13.88 -7.77 16.85
N LEU A 139 -13.77 -7.80 15.53
CA LEU A 139 -14.82 -7.42 14.59
C LEU A 139 -15.37 -8.67 13.93
N SER A 140 -16.69 -8.81 13.93
CA SER A 140 -17.41 -9.89 13.26
C SER A 140 -17.85 -9.47 11.85
N ALA A 141 -18.30 -10.43 11.05
CA ALA A 141 -18.88 -10.15 9.73
C ALA A 141 -19.96 -9.05 9.79
N GLY A 142 -19.85 -8.04 8.96
CA GLY A 142 -20.70 -6.86 8.92
C GLY A 142 -20.23 -5.69 9.77
N ASP A 143 -19.30 -5.90 10.71
CA ASP A 143 -18.73 -4.81 11.51
C ASP A 143 -17.74 -3.99 10.70
N ALA A 144 -17.63 -2.71 11.08
CA ALA A 144 -16.64 -1.79 10.52
C ALA A 144 -15.97 -0.99 11.63
N ALA A 145 -14.71 -0.61 11.41
CA ALA A 145 -13.96 0.25 12.30
C ALA A 145 -13.22 1.34 11.52
N SER A 146 -13.00 2.47 12.21
CA SER A 146 -12.13 3.56 11.74
C SER A 146 -11.09 3.82 12.82
N PHE A 147 -9.82 3.88 12.45
CA PHE A 147 -8.75 4.08 13.40
C PHE A 147 -7.60 4.94 12.82
N PRO A 148 -6.77 5.56 13.69
CA PRO A 148 -5.57 6.25 13.26
C PRO A 148 -4.54 5.24 12.74
N GLY A 149 -4.16 5.37 11.45
CA GLY A 149 -3.12 4.54 10.82
C GLY A 149 -1.70 5.00 11.18
N ASP A 150 -1.54 6.18 11.76
CA ASP A 150 -0.26 6.73 12.23
C ASP A 150 0.22 6.16 13.58
N ARG A 151 -0.28 4.97 13.93
CA ARG A 151 0.12 4.18 15.10
C ARG A 151 0.44 2.76 14.67
N PRO A 152 1.31 2.04 15.41
CA PRO A 152 1.52 0.62 15.18
C PRO A 152 0.20 -0.14 15.29
N HIS A 153 -0.09 -0.98 14.31
CA HIS A 153 -1.33 -1.74 14.28
C HIS A 153 -1.14 -3.11 13.64
N ALA A 154 -2.09 -4.01 13.86
CA ALA A 154 -2.05 -5.35 13.29
C ALA A 154 -3.44 -5.88 12.97
N TYR A 155 -3.47 -6.76 11.97
CA TYR A 155 -4.63 -7.53 11.57
C TYR A 155 -4.35 -9.00 11.84
N ARG A 156 -5.29 -9.71 12.49
CA ARG A 156 -5.17 -11.14 12.80
C ARG A 156 -6.47 -11.84 12.51
N ALA A 157 -6.41 -13.01 11.89
CA ALA A 157 -7.59 -13.87 11.81
C ALA A 157 -7.98 -14.30 13.23
N ALA A 158 -9.25 -14.05 13.61
CA ALA A 158 -9.80 -14.40 14.91
C ALA A 158 -10.80 -15.54 14.72
N GLY A 159 -10.52 -16.70 15.31
CA GLY A 159 -11.37 -17.88 15.19
C GLY A 159 -10.81 -18.96 14.28
N ASP A 160 -11.64 -19.96 13.97
CA ASP A 160 -11.23 -21.18 13.26
C ASP A 160 -11.54 -21.12 11.75
N GLU A 161 -12.17 -20.05 11.27
CA GLU A 161 -12.55 -19.85 9.88
C GLU A 161 -11.74 -18.67 9.28
N PRO A 162 -11.49 -18.68 7.97
CA PRO A 162 -10.86 -17.55 7.31
C PRO A 162 -11.67 -16.26 7.45
N VAL A 163 -10.97 -15.15 7.65
CA VAL A 163 -11.58 -13.82 7.61
C VAL A 163 -11.32 -13.16 6.26
N THR A 164 -12.37 -12.53 5.71
CA THR A 164 -12.26 -11.66 4.54
C THR A 164 -12.72 -10.26 4.92
N PHE A 165 -11.95 -9.26 4.58
CA PHE A 165 -12.27 -7.85 4.86
C PHE A 165 -11.76 -6.92 3.76
N THR A 166 -12.36 -5.74 3.68
CA THR A 166 -11.85 -4.63 2.88
C THR A 166 -11.17 -3.63 3.81
N LEU A 167 -10.12 -3.00 3.29
CA LEU A 167 -9.36 -1.99 3.99
C LEU A 167 -9.19 -0.78 3.08
N THR A 168 -9.48 0.41 3.59
CA THR A 168 -9.14 1.67 2.95
C THR A 168 -8.05 2.35 3.75
N VAL A 169 -6.97 2.73 3.09
CA VAL A 169 -5.86 3.49 3.67
C VAL A 169 -5.88 4.89 3.07
N PHE A 170 -5.87 5.89 3.93
CA PHE A 170 -5.69 7.29 3.58
C PHE A 170 -4.41 7.82 4.19
N GLU A 171 -3.52 8.35 3.37
CA GLU A 171 -2.31 9.05 3.81
C GLU A 171 -2.34 10.48 3.26
N PRO A 172 -2.30 11.50 4.13
CA PRO A 172 -2.25 12.88 3.67
C PRO A 172 -0.90 13.16 3.00
N ALA A 173 -0.91 14.07 2.02
CA ALA A 173 0.32 14.60 1.46
C ALA A 173 1.16 15.28 2.56
N PRO A 174 2.49 15.26 2.43
CA PRO A 174 3.40 15.89 3.37
C PRO A 174 3.29 17.42 3.37
#